data_3863d842a7ebf6c84e24bc251654ebe4
#
_entry.id   3863d842a7ebf6c84e24bc251654ebe4
#
_cell.length_a   1.000
_cell.length_b   1.000
_cell.length_c   1.000
_cell.angle_alpha   90.00
_cell.angle_beta   90.00
_cell.angle_gamma   90.00
#
_symmetry.space_group_name_H-M   'P 1'
#
loop_
_entity.id
_entity.type
_entity.pdbx_description
1 polymer ?
#
loop_
_entity_poly.entity_id
_entity_poly.type
_entity_poly.pdbx_seq_one_letter_code
_entity_poly.pdbx_strand_id
1 'polypeptide(L)'
;MKLGIVGLPNVGKSTLFNSLTKAGAESANYPFCTIDPNVGIVTVPDARVDYLAEKYHSKKVIPAAIEFVDIAGLVKGASKGEGLGNQFLANIREVDAIVHVVRCFDDGNIVHVDGSVNPLRDIETINFELIFSDIEVLDRRIAKSTKGSRNDKSLAHEVEFLSKVKAHLEDGKLAKTFEVDDEEDQEILNSCNLLTIKPVIFAANVNEDELAGEDNDYVKAVREYAADVDAKVFVVCAQIEQEISELDDDEKKEFLEDLGLEESGLEKLISASYSLLGLISFLTSGEDETRAWTIKEGTKAPQAAGKIHTDFERGFFCAEVVSFEDLKEYGTMQACKEKGLVRQEGKEYVVKDGDIIVFRFNV
;
A
#
# COMPACT_ATOMS: atom_id res chain seq x y z
N MET A 1 1.11 6.34 6.13
CA MET A 1 0.18 5.33 5.57
C MET A 1 0.81 3.98 5.76
N LYS A 2 0.02 3.00 6.18
CA LYS A 2 0.50 1.72 6.67
C LYS A 2 -0.11 0.57 5.88
N LEU A 3 0.71 -0.40 5.50
CA LEU A 3 0.26 -1.68 4.93
C LEU A 3 0.50 -2.78 5.95
N GLY A 4 -0.52 -3.60 6.18
CA GLY A 4 -0.40 -4.78 7.02
C GLY A 4 0.01 -6.00 6.19
N ILE A 5 1.09 -6.66 6.58
CA ILE A 5 1.47 -7.94 5.98
C ILE A 5 0.76 -9.05 6.76
N VAL A 6 -0.08 -9.80 6.07
CA VAL A 6 -0.83 -10.92 6.64
C VAL A 6 -0.51 -12.23 5.90
N GLY A 7 -0.75 -13.34 6.55
CA GLY A 7 -0.58 -14.67 5.98
C GLY A 7 -0.66 -15.74 7.04
N LEU A 8 -0.97 -16.97 6.64
CA LEU A 8 -0.94 -18.12 7.54
C LEU A 8 0.50 -18.42 8.00
N PRO A 9 0.69 -19.19 9.08
CA PRO A 9 2.02 -19.62 9.48
C PRO A 9 2.76 -20.37 8.35
N ASN A 10 4.08 -20.20 8.27
CA ASN A 10 4.97 -20.88 7.33
C ASN A 10 4.72 -20.59 5.83
N VAL A 11 4.16 -19.43 5.49
CA VAL A 11 3.98 -18.99 4.09
C VAL A 11 5.12 -18.11 3.58
N GLY A 12 6.14 -17.81 4.42
CA GLY A 12 7.24 -16.89 4.09
C GLY A 12 7.03 -15.44 4.55
N LYS A 13 5.96 -15.15 5.31
CA LYS A 13 5.58 -13.80 5.76
C LYS A 13 6.72 -13.09 6.51
N SER A 14 7.28 -13.72 7.53
CA SER A 14 8.34 -13.11 8.36
C SER A 14 9.65 -12.93 7.58
N THR A 15 9.97 -13.86 6.67
CA THR A 15 11.13 -13.74 5.79
C THR A 15 10.97 -12.51 4.88
N LEU A 16 9.81 -12.36 4.25
CA LEU A 16 9.51 -11.22 3.40
C LEU A 16 9.54 -9.88 4.18
N PHE A 17 8.96 -9.84 5.38
CA PHE A 17 9.00 -8.66 6.24
C PHE A 17 10.43 -8.29 6.64
N ASN A 18 11.26 -9.27 6.99
CA ASN A 18 12.66 -9.03 7.36
C ASN A 18 13.46 -8.48 6.16
N SER A 19 13.21 -8.99 4.95
CA SER A 19 13.84 -8.47 3.72
C SER A 19 13.45 -7.02 3.46
N LEU A 20 12.16 -6.69 3.61
CA LEU A 20 11.64 -5.32 3.52
C LEU A 20 12.32 -4.38 4.52
N THR A 21 12.45 -4.80 5.77
CA THR A 21 13.01 -3.96 6.85
C THR A 21 14.52 -3.79 6.73
N LYS A 22 15.26 -4.79 6.22
CA LYS A 22 16.68 -4.66 5.94
C LYS A 22 16.94 -3.66 4.81
N ALA A 23 16.21 -3.76 3.70
CA ALA A 23 16.26 -2.80 2.61
C ALA A 23 15.88 -1.37 3.06
N GLY A 24 15.07 -1.23 4.12
CA GLY A 24 14.72 0.05 4.74
C GLY A 24 15.71 0.57 5.79
N ALA A 25 16.61 -0.25 6.30
CA ALA A 25 17.56 0.15 7.37
C ALA A 25 18.56 1.22 6.91
N GLU A 26 18.87 1.30 5.63
CA GLU A 26 19.66 2.40 5.03
C GLU A 26 18.89 3.74 5.07
N SER A 27 17.59 3.72 5.26
CA SER A 27 16.73 4.89 5.40
C SER A 27 16.70 5.49 6.82
N ALA A 28 17.60 5.12 7.71
CA ALA A 28 17.70 5.57 9.12
C ALA A 28 17.81 7.11 9.32
N ASN A 29 17.76 7.88 8.23
CA ASN A 29 17.74 9.35 8.25
C ASN A 29 16.32 9.97 8.29
N TYR A 30 15.25 9.17 8.42
CA TYR A 30 13.91 9.73 8.60
C TYR A 30 13.73 10.23 10.05
N PRO A 31 13.58 11.55 10.27
CA PRO A 31 13.25 12.07 11.60
C PRO A 31 11.88 11.56 12.02
N PHE A 32 11.76 11.07 13.27
CA PHE A 32 10.54 10.58 13.92
C PHE A 32 10.18 9.09 13.76
N CYS A 33 11.13 8.21 13.41
CA CYS A 33 10.88 6.76 13.50
C CYS A 33 10.91 6.31 14.96
N THR A 34 9.76 5.91 15.48
CA THR A 34 9.69 5.03 16.66
C THR A 34 10.10 3.62 16.22
N ILE A 35 11.07 3.04 16.88
CA ILE A 35 11.49 1.66 16.63
C ILE A 35 10.45 0.74 17.26
N ASP A 36 9.42 0.40 16.50
CA ASP A 36 8.51 -0.70 16.84
C ASP A 36 9.02 -1.95 16.10
N PRO A 37 9.27 -3.07 16.77
CA PRO A 37 9.85 -4.25 16.14
C PRO A 37 8.97 -4.87 15.03
N ASN A 38 7.71 -4.48 14.96
CA ASN A 38 6.75 -4.96 13.96
C ASN A 38 6.45 -3.93 12.87
N VAL A 39 7.16 -2.79 12.82
CA VAL A 39 6.96 -1.74 11.81
C VAL A 39 8.25 -1.50 11.06
N GLY A 40 8.19 -1.68 9.74
CA GLY A 40 9.28 -1.38 8.81
C GLY A 40 8.96 -0.15 7.95
N ILE A 41 9.88 0.81 7.87
CA ILE A 41 9.78 1.91 6.92
C ILE A 41 10.61 1.55 5.72
N VAL A 42 9.99 1.58 4.56
CA VAL A 42 10.58 1.13 3.31
C VAL A 42 10.55 2.26 2.30
N THR A 43 11.67 2.52 1.65
CA THR A 43 11.77 3.51 0.57
C THR A 43 11.07 3.01 -0.67
N VAL A 44 10.38 3.91 -1.36
CA VAL A 44 9.75 3.63 -2.65
C VAL A 44 10.78 3.91 -3.75
N PRO A 45 11.14 2.91 -4.57
CA PRO A 45 12.05 3.12 -5.69
C PRO A 45 11.48 4.17 -6.65
N ASP A 46 12.27 5.19 -6.98
CA ASP A 46 11.87 6.24 -7.92
C ASP A 46 13.09 6.80 -8.67
N ALA A 47 13.30 6.30 -9.89
CA ALA A 47 14.41 6.72 -10.75
C ALA A 47 14.41 8.24 -11.06
N ARG A 48 13.28 8.93 -10.86
CA ARG A 48 13.20 10.39 -11.03
C ARG A 48 13.97 11.11 -9.93
N VAL A 49 13.93 10.60 -8.72
CA VAL A 49 14.68 11.14 -7.57
C VAL A 49 16.18 10.99 -7.79
N ASP A 50 16.61 9.81 -8.23
CA ASP A 50 18.02 9.51 -8.50
C ASP A 50 18.56 10.41 -9.62
N TYR A 51 17.81 10.52 -10.73
CA TYR A 51 18.15 11.41 -11.83
C TYR A 51 18.31 12.87 -11.38
N LEU A 52 17.37 13.38 -10.56
CA LEU A 52 17.43 14.76 -10.09
C LEU A 52 18.59 14.96 -9.10
N ALA A 53 18.82 13.99 -8.22
CA ALA A 53 19.92 14.04 -7.25
C ALA A 53 21.28 14.11 -7.94
N GLU A 54 21.52 13.27 -8.94
CA GLU A 54 22.73 13.30 -9.76
C GLU A 54 22.86 14.63 -10.50
N LYS A 55 21.80 15.07 -11.15
CA LYS A 55 21.77 16.29 -11.95
C LYS A 55 22.08 17.56 -11.14
N TYR A 56 21.53 17.67 -9.96
CA TYR A 56 21.73 18.84 -9.08
C TYR A 56 22.89 18.66 -8.11
N HIS A 57 23.61 17.52 -8.15
CA HIS A 57 24.67 17.16 -7.21
C HIS A 57 24.23 17.31 -5.75
N SER A 58 23.02 16.81 -5.46
CA SER A 58 22.36 17.03 -4.18
C SER A 58 23.12 16.35 -3.05
N LYS A 59 23.40 17.11 -1.99
CA LYS A 59 24.09 16.59 -0.79
C LYS A 59 23.23 15.57 -0.03
N LYS A 60 21.91 15.68 -0.15
CA LYS A 60 20.96 14.82 0.54
C LYS A 60 19.86 14.39 -0.42
N VAL A 61 19.56 13.09 -0.39
CA VAL A 61 18.50 12.48 -1.21
C VAL A 61 17.49 11.82 -0.29
N ILE A 62 16.22 12.16 -0.43
CA ILE A 62 15.14 11.62 0.39
C ILE A 62 14.04 11.09 -0.53
N PRO A 63 13.99 9.78 -0.82
CA PRO A 63 12.90 9.16 -1.57
C PRO A 63 11.60 9.16 -0.77
N ALA A 64 10.48 8.84 -1.41
CA ALA A 64 9.23 8.56 -0.70
C ALA A 64 9.38 7.29 0.15
N ALA A 65 8.56 7.16 1.19
CA ALA A 65 8.56 5.97 2.03
C ALA A 65 7.14 5.59 2.44
N ILE A 66 6.94 4.29 2.65
CA ILE A 66 5.72 3.71 3.20
C ILE A 66 6.05 2.81 4.40
N GLU A 67 5.08 2.63 5.27
CA GLU A 67 5.22 1.79 6.46
C GLU A 67 4.59 0.43 6.20
N PHE A 68 5.34 -0.64 6.47
CA PHE A 68 4.84 -2.00 6.53
C PHE A 68 4.75 -2.45 7.98
N VAL A 69 3.67 -3.12 8.33
CA VAL A 69 3.42 -3.67 9.67
C VAL A 69 3.33 -5.18 9.57
N ASP A 70 4.21 -5.89 10.29
CA ASP A 70 4.09 -7.34 10.43
C ASP A 70 2.92 -7.66 11.36
N ILE A 71 1.83 -8.15 10.78
CA ILE A 71 0.66 -8.58 11.54
C ILE A 71 0.83 -10.06 11.87
N ALA A 72 0.90 -10.37 13.17
CA ALA A 72 1.07 -11.74 13.65
C ALA A 72 0.09 -12.70 12.98
N GLY A 73 0.58 -13.88 12.58
CA GLY A 73 -0.19 -14.83 11.79
C GLY A 73 -1.51 -15.21 12.44
N LEU A 74 -2.54 -15.36 11.60
CA LEU A 74 -3.87 -15.81 12.01
C LEU A 74 -3.84 -17.25 12.53
N VAL A 75 -4.43 -17.46 13.70
CA VAL A 75 -4.82 -18.78 14.17
C VAL A 75 -6.31 -18.95 13.90
N LYS A 76 -6.74 -20.06 13.32
CA LYS A 76 -8.16 -20.38 13.09
C LYS A 76 -8.98 -20.11 14.36
N GLY A 77 -10.09 -19.35 14.24
CA GLY A 77 -10.96 -18.99 15.36
C GLY A 77 -10.64 -17.64 15.99
N ALA A 78 -9.87 -16.78 15.30
CA ALA A 78 -9.52 -15.44 15.75
C ALA A 78 -10.75 -14.58 16.07
N SER A 79 -11.83 -14.71 15.30
CA SER A 79 -13.11 -14.02 15.50
C SER A 79 -13.90 -14.49 16.73
N LYS A 80 -13.59 -15.68 17.25
CA LYS A 80 -14.31 -16.24 18.43
C LYS A 80 -13.79 -15.77 19.78
N GLY A 81 -12.91 -14.78 19.81
CA GLY A 81 -12.65 -13.98 21.03
C GLY A 81 -11.55 -14.49 21.95
N GLU A 82 -10.67 -15.38 21.54
CA GLU A 82 -9.53 -15.81 22.36
C GLU A 82 -8.24 -15.07 21.96
N GLY A 83 -7.85 -14.07 22.78
CA GLY A 83 -6.50 -13.47 22.88
C GLY A 83 -5.88 -12.96 21.58
N LEU A 84 -5.07 -13.78 20.91
CA LEU A 84 -4.28 -13.39 19.73
C LEU A 84 -5.13 -13.03 18.50
N GLY A 85 -6.32 -13.59 18.36
CA GLY A 85 -7.21 -13.30 17.25
C GLY A 85 -7.77 -11.88 17.28
N ASN A 86 -8.17 -11.40 18.45
CA ASN A 86 -8.63 -10.02 18.61
C ASN A 86 -7.53 -9.01 18.30
N GLN A 87 -6.28 -9.33 18.67
CA GLN A 87 -5.13 -8.48 18.36
C GLN A 87 -4.84 -8.45 16.86
N PHE A 88 -4.94 -9.58 16.16
CA PHE A 88 -4.83 -9.66 14.70
C PHE A 88 -5.83 -8.73 14.01
N LEU A 89 -7.12 -8.85 14.37
CA LEU A 89 -8.17 -8.01 13.80
C LEU A 89 -8.00 -6.51 14.15
N ALA A 90 -7.54 -6.20 15.36
CA ALA A 90 -7.23 -4.83 15.76
C ALA A 90 -6.09 -4.24 14.92
N ASN A 91 -5.01 -4.99 14.70
CA ASN A 91 -3.89 -4.54 13.87
C ASN A 91 -4.32 -4.31 12.42
N ILE A 92 -5.19 -5.17 11.85
CA ILE A 92 -5.73 -4.94 10.50
C ILE A 92 -6.59 -3.66 10.45
N ARG A 93 -7.30 -3.30 11.51
CA ARG A 93 -8.07 -2.04 11.54
C ARG A 93 -7.19 -0.81 11.39
N GLU A 94 -5.97 -0.83 11.92
CA GLU A 94 -5.04 0.30 11.96
C GLU A 94 -4.28 0.54 10.64
N VAL A 95 -4.30 -0.43 9.72
CA VAL A 95 -3.61 -0.30 8.43
C VAL A 95 -4.55 0.17 7.32
N ASP A 96 -4.00 0.81 6.30
CA ASP A 96 -4.75 1.37 5.17
C ASP A 96 -5.03 0.34 4.08
N ALA A 97 -4.13 -0.64 3.90
CA ALA A 97 -4.24 -1.74 2.93
C ALA A 97 -3.53 -3.00 3.44
N ILE A 98 -3.74 -4.12 2.77
CA ILE A 98 -3.26 -5.44 3.15
C ILE A 98 -2.35 -6.00 2.05
N VAL A 99 -1.18 -6.53 2.44
CA VAL A 99 -0.36 -7.43 1.63
C VAL A 99 -0.57 -8.83 2.17
N HIS A 100 -1.26 -9.66 1.39
CA HIS A 100 -1.56 -11.03 1.77
C HIS A 100 -0.52 -11.97 1.15
N VAL A 101 0.38 -12.49 1.98
CA VAL A 101 1.39 -13.46 1.58
C VAL A 101 0.76 -14.85 1.50
N VAL A 102 0.84 -15.47 0.32
CA VAL A 102 0.22 -16.76 0.02
C VAL A 102 1.31 -17.73 -0.45
N ARG A 103 1.36 -18.92 0.15
CA ARG A 103 2.31 -19.95 -0.26
C ARG A 103 1.85 -20.63 -1.55
N CYS A 104 2.68 -20.53 -2.59
CA CYS A 104 2.42 -21.04 -3.93
C CYS A 104 3.52 -22.04 -4.37
N PHE A 105 4.11 -22.79 -3.45
CA PHE A 105 5.15 -23.79 -3.71
C PHE A 105 5.01 -24.99 -2.77
N ASP A 106 5.49 -26.13 -3.22
CA ASP A 106 5.61 -27.34 -2.42
C ASP A 106 7.04 -27.48 -1.89
N ASP A 107 7.18 -27.68 -0.57
CA ASP A 107 8.43 -28.06 0.08
C ASP A 107 8.13 -29.04 1.23
N GLY A 108 8.64 -30.26 1.11
CA GLY A 108 8.43 -31.30 2.11
C GLY A 108 9.07 -31.05 3.47
N ASN A 109 9.99 -30.09 3.57
CA ASN A 109 10.66 -29.69 4.82
C ASN A 109 9.88 -28.61 5.57
N ILE A 110 8.94 -27.91 4.89
CA ILE A 110 8.14 -26.84 5.47
C ILE A 110 6.72 -27.33 5.70
N VAL A 111 6.36 -27.54 6.96
CA VAL A 111 5.03 -28.02 7.34
C VAL A 111 3.98 -26.96 7.04
N HIS A 112 2.91 -27.33 6.30
CA HIS A 112 1.73 -26.49 6.15
C HIS A 112 0.75 -26.72 7.31
N VAL A 113 0.08 -25.65 7.78
CA VAL A 113 -0.85 -25.71 8.94
C VAL A 113 -1.99 -26.70 8.70
N ASP A 114 -2.50 -26.78 7.46
CA ASP A 114 -3.58 -27.70 7.08
C ASP A 114 -3.06 -28.99 6.39
N GLY A 115 -1.76 -29.27 6.45
CA GLY A 115 -1.14 -30.50 5.94
C GLY A 115 -0.92 -30.57 4.44
N SER A 116 -1.44 -29.62 3.66
CA SER A 116 -1.24 -29.51 2.20
C SER A 116 -1.28 -28.07 1.76
N VAL A 117 -0.54 -27.71 0.70
CA VAL A 117 -0.56 -26.39 0.09
C VAL A 117 -1.85 -26.24 -0.72
N ASN A 118 -2.61 -25.19 -0.43
CA ASN A 118 -3.79 -24.79 -1.19
C ASN A 118 -4.01 -23.29 -1.02
N PRO A 119 -3.52 -22.47 -1.95
CA PRO A 119 -3.59 -21.01 -1.87
C PRO A 119 -4.99 -20.44 -1.69
N LEU A 120 -5.98 -20.99 -2.40
CA LEU A 120 -7.36 -20.50 -2.31
C LEU A 120 -7.98 -20.75 -0.94
N ARG A 121 -7.79 -21.95 -0.39
CA ARG A 121 -8.23 -22.26 0.99
C ARG A 121 -7.57 -21.35 2.01
N ASP A 122 -6.30 -21.04 1.83
CA ASP A 122 -5.53 -20.20 2.73
C ASP A 122 -6.04 -18.75 2.69
N ILE A 123 -6.35 -18.23 1.49
CA ILE A 123 -6.99 -16.93 1.29
C ILE A 123 -8.39 -16.91 1.93
N GLU A 124 -9.21 -17.90 1.67
CA GLU A 124 -10.56 -18.03 2.24
C GLU A 124 -10.53 -18.07 3.78
N THR A 125 -9.56 -18.76 4.36
CA THR A 125 -9.42 -18.84 5.82
C THR A 125 -9.25 -17.44 6.45
N ILE A 126 -8.40 -16.59 5.88
CA ILE A 126 -8.22 -15.22 6.35
C ILE A 126 -9.48 -14.38 6.07
N ASN A 127 -10.04 -14.49 4.87
CA ASN A 127 -11.23 -13.74 4.50
C ASN A 127 -12.41 -14.03 5.42
N PHE A 128 -12.65 -15.28 5.80
CA PHE A 128 -13.75 -15.63 6.71
C PHE A 128 -13.59 -14.98 8.09
N GLU A 129 -12.38 -14.92 8.63
CA GLU A 129 -12.15 -14.23 9.91
C GLU A 129 -12.43 -12.73 9.82
N LEU A 130 -12.04 -12.08 8.70
CA LEU A 130 -12.35 -10.69 8.44
C LEU A 130 -13.86 -10.47 8.27
N ILE A 131 -14.54 -11.33 7.49
CA ILE A 131 -15.99 -11.29 7.26
C ILE A 131 -16.75 -11.43 8.59
N PHE A 132 -16.40 -12.39 9.43
CA PHE A 132 -17.06 -12.57 10.73
C PHE A 132 -16.90 -11.33 11.61
N SER A 133 -15.71 -10.73 11.64
CA SER A 133 -15.50 -9.48 12.37
C SER A 133 -16.37 -8.34 11.82
N ASP A 134 -16.52 -8.24 10.51
CA ASP A 134 -17.34 -7.21 9.88
C ASP A 134 -18.83 -7.42 10.13
N ILE A 135 -19.32 -8.65 10.08
CA ILE A 135 -20.70 -9.00 10.43
C ILE A 135 -21.01 -8.53 11.87
N GLU A 136 -20.12 -8.75 12.83
CA GLU A 136 -20.31 -8.27 14.20
C GLU A 136 -20.36 -6.73 14.29
N VAL A 137 -19.59 -6.03 13.48
CA VAL A 137 -19.66 -4.56 13.39
C VAL A 137 -21.02 -4.12 12.88
N LEU A 138 -21.48 -4.74 11.77
CA LEU A 138 -22.76 -4.43 11.17
C LEU A 138 -23.92 -4.76 12.10
N ASP A 139 -23.91 -5.90 12.78
CA ASP A 139 -24.94 -6.29 13.75
C ASP A 139 -25.11 -5.25 14.86
N ARG A 140 -24.00 -4.78 15.42
CA ARG A 140 -24.02 -3.71 16.45
C ARG A 140 -24.55 -2.40 15.89
N ARG A 141 -24.16 -2.01 14.67
CA ARG A 141 -24.61 -0.79 14.00
C ARG A 141 -26.09 -0.84 13.69
N ILE A 142 -26.56 -1.92 13.05
CA ILE A 142 -27.97 -2.17 12.71
C ILE A 142 -28.83 -2.15 13.98
N ALA A 143 -28.43 -2.85 15.04
CA ALA A 143 -29.17 -2.87 16.30
C ALA A 143 -29.29 -1.48 16.96
N LYS A 144 -28.24 -0.65 16.83
CA LYS A 144 -28.26 0.74 17.32
C LYS A 144 -29.23 1.61 16.50
N SER A 145 -29.13 1.57 15.16
CA SER A 145 -29.92 2.39 14.26
C SER A 145 -31.40 1.98 14.25
N THR A 146 -31.70 0.69 14.43
CA THR A 146 -33.07 0.17 14.56
C THR A 146 -33.85 0.81 15.72
N LYS A 147 -33.17 1.12 16.82
CA LYS A 147 -33.83 1.77 17.98
C LYS A 147 -34.36 3.18 17.66
N GLY A 148 -33.69 3.89 16.75
CA GLY A 148 -34.07 5.23 16.30
C GLY A 148 -34.95 5.26 15.04
N SER A 149 -34.95 4.20 14.24
CA SER A 149 -35.52 4.14 12.89
C SER A 149 -37.02 4.41 12.80
N ARG A 150 -37.78 4.20 13.89
CA ARG A 150 -39.23 4.48 13.90
C ARG A 150 -39.57 5.95 13.74
N ASN A 151 -38.69 6.85 14.13
CA ASN A 151 -38.90 8.29 14.13
C ASN A 151 -37.97 9.03 13.15
N ASP A 152 -36.99 8.32 12.55
CA ASP A 152 -36.01 8.88 11.65
C ASP A 152 -35.86 8.02 10.40
N LYS A 153 -36.20 8.62 9.24
CA LYS A 153 -36.16 7.92 7.93
C LYS A 153 -34.74 7.63 7.48
N SER A 154 -33.76 8.45 7.84
CA SER A 154 -32.36 8.22 7.48
C SER A 154 -31.82 6.98 8.21
N LEU A 155 -32.17 6.79 9.48
CA LEU A 155 -31.81 5.59 10.23
C LEU A 155 -32.55 4.34 9.69
N ALA A 156 -33.76 4.48 9.18
CA ALA A 156 -34.48 3.36 8.55
C ALA A 156 -33.80 2.95 7.25
N HIS A 157 -33.35 3.92 6.42
CA HIS A 157 -32.56 3.68 5.22
C HIS A 157 -31.21 3.00 5.53
N GLU A 158 -30.46 3.53 6.53
CA GLU A 158 -29.20 2.92 6.99
C GLU A 158 -29.39 1.44 7.39
N VAL A 159 -30.46 1.11 8.14
CA VAL A 159 -30.76 -0.27 8.55
C VAL A 159 -31.03 -1.16 7.34
N GLU A 160 -31.81 -0.70 6.37
CA GLU A 160 -32.11 -1.47 5.14
C GLU A 160 -30.82 -1.71 4.35
N PHE A 161 -30.04 -0.66 4.10
CA PHE A 161 -28.78 -0.73 3.34
C PHE A 161 -27.77 -1.66 4.01
N LEU A 162 -27.47 -1.46 5.31
CA LEU A 162 -26.50 -2.29 6.03
C LEU A 162 -26.95 -3.75 6.16
N SER A 163 -28.27 -4.02 6.16
CA SER A 163 -28.79 -5.40 6.13
C SER A 163 -28.47 -6.10 4.81
N LYS A 164 -28.48 -5.36 3.68
CA LYS A 164 -28.07 -5.89 2.37
C LYS A 164 -26.57 -6.18 2.33
N VAL A 165 -25.74 -5.25 2.85
CA VAL A 165 -24.30 -5.46 2.99
C VAL A 165 -24.00 -6.67 3.87
N LYS A 166 -24.69 -6.82 5.00
CA LYS A 166 -24.55 -7.98 5.88
C LYS A 166 -24.88 -9.29 5.15
N ALA A 167 -25.98 -9.35 4.41
CA ALA A 167 -26.35 -10.55 3.64
C ALA A 167 -25.27 -10.91 2.61
N HIS A 168 -24.67 -9.92 1.95
CA HIS A 168 -23.54 -10.13 1.04
C HIS A 168 -22.31 -10.75 1.73
N LEU A 169 -21.99 -10.30 2.95
CA LEU A 169 -20.93 -10.90 3.77
C LEU A 169 -21.27 -12.32 4.23
N GLU A 170 -22.54 -12.57 4.62
CA GLU A 170 -23.02 -13.89 5.01
C GLU A 170 -22.96 -14.92 3.87
N ASP A 171 -23.02 -14.45 2.61
CA ASP A 171 -22.76 -15.25 1.41
C ASP A 171 -21.26 -15.55 1.17
N GLY A 172 -20.37 -15.11 2.08
CA GLY A 172 -18.91 -15.29 1.99
C GLY A 172 -18.21 -14.32 1.05
N LYS A 173 -18.87 -13.24 0.61
CA LYS A 173 -18.30 -12.22 -0.28
C LYS A 173 -17.72 -11.06 0.52
N LEU A 174 -16.68 -10.43 -0.01
CA LEU A 174 -16.04 -9.28 0.64
C LEU A 174 -16.86 -8.00 0.47
N ALA A 175 -16.88 -7.10 1.46
CA ALA A 175 -17.62 -5.84 1.36
C ALA A 175 -17.18 -4.98 0.16
N LYS A 176 -15.92 -5.03 -0.25
CA LYS A 176 -15.41 -4.32 -1.43
C LYS A 176 -16.06 -4.76 -2.75
N THR A 177 -16.68 -5.93 -2.82
CA THR A 177 -17.38 -6.43 -4.00
C THR A 177 -18.89 -6.13 -3.96
N PHE A 178 -19.35 -5.41 -2.94
CA PHE A 178 -20.73 -4.95 -2.86
C PHE A 178 -20.89 -3.69 -3.71
N GLU A 179 -21.83 -3.72 -4.67
CA GLU A 179 -22.12 -2.58 -5.53
C GLU A 179 -22.92 -1.53 -4.78
N VAL A 180 -22.48 -0.27 -4.85
CA VAL A 180 -23.15 0.87 -4.21
C VAL A 180 -23.51 1.87 -5.31
N ASP A 181 -24.80 2.25 -5.37
CA ASP A 181 -25.33 3.03 -6.47
C ASP A 181 -25.35 4.55 -6.21
N ASP A 182 -25.27 4.98 -4.94
CA ASP A 182 -25.35 6.39 -4.58
C ASP A 182 -24.32 6.82 -3.52
N GLU A 183 -24.12 8.16 -3.42
CA GLU A 183 -23.12 8.74 -2.49
C GLU A 183 -23.52 8.56 -1.02
N GLU A 184 -24.82 8.59 -0.67
CA GLU A 184 -25.27 8.44 0.71
C GLU A 184 -24.96 7.03 1.22
N ASP A 185 -25.25 6.01 0.44
CA ASP A 185 -24.92 4.61 0.75
C ASP A 185 -23.41 4.39 0.82
N GLN A 186 -22.62 5.03 -0.06
CA GLN A 186 -21.16 4.96 -0.01
C GLN A 186 -20.61 5.60 1.27
N GLU A 187 -21.17 6.73 1.73
CA GLU A 187 -20.78 7.35 2.99
C GLU A 187 -21.10 6.47 4.19
N ILE A 188 -22.32 5.86 4.20
CA ILE A 188 -22.74 4.90 5.23
C ILE A 188 -21.74 3.73 5.29
N LEU A 189 -21.43 3.11 4.15
CA LEU A 189 -20.52 1.98 4.05
C LEU A 189 -19.12 2.35 4.57
N ASN A 190 -18.57 3.49 4.11
CA ASN A 190 -17.26 3.98 4.53
C ASN A 190 -17.21 4.24 6.04
N SER A 191 -18.31 4.75 6.64
CA SER A 191 -18.39 5.03 8.07
C SER A 191 -18.35 3.78 8.96
N CYS A 192 -18.63 2.61 8.39
CA CYS A 192 -18.55 1.32 9.11
C CYS A 192 -17.12 0.84 9.34
N ASN A 193 -16.15 1.34 8.59
CA ASN A 193 -14.72 0.96 8.66
C ASN A 193 -14.53 -0.56 8.65
N LEU A 194 -15.16 -1.23 7.68
CA LEU A 194 -15.11 -2.68 7.53
C LEU A 194 -13.69 -3.12 7.10
N LEU A 195 -13.27 -4.31 7.57
CA LEU A 195 -11.97 -4.88 7.24
C LEU A 195 -11.93 -5.38 5.79
N THR A 196 -13.04 -5.98 5.32
CA THR A 196 -13.15 -6.56 3.98
C THR A 196 -13.35 -5.53 2.86
N ILE A 197 -13.41 -4.23 3.18
CA ILE A 197 -13.40 -3.15 2.18
C ILE A 197 -11.98 -2.70 1.84
N LYS A 198 -11.00 -3.02 2.70
CA LYS A 198 -9.62 -2.58 2.50
C LYS A 198 -9.03 -3.14 1.21
N PRO A 199 -8.24 -2.33 0.49
CA PRO A 199 -7.49 -2.81 -0.67
C PRO A 199 -6.52 -3.93 -0.29
N VAL A 200 -6.38 -4.93 -1.17
CA VAL A 200 -5.50 -6.08 -0.96
C VAL A 200 -4.59 -6.28 -2.16
N ILE A 201 -3.34 -6.59 -1.90
CA ILE A 201 -2.37 -7.14 -2.85
C ILE A 201 -2.02 -8.56 -2.40
N PHE A 202 -1.98 -9.50 -3.32
CA PHE A 202 -1.48 -10.85 -3.05
C PHE A 202 0.01 -10.95 -3.40
N ALA A 203 0.83 -11.35 -2.44
CA ALA A 203 2.21 -11.74 -2.64
C ALA A 203 2.27 -13.27 -2.74
N ALA A 204 2.27 -13.79 -3.98
CA ALA A 204 2.37 -15.22 -4.26
C ALA A 204 3.83 -15.66 -4.07
N ASN A 205 4.13 -16.31 -2.94
CA ASN A 205 5.46 -16.77 -2.62
C ASN A 205 5.73 -18.11 -3.27
N VAL A 206 6.74 -18.15 -4.16
CA VAL A 206 7.17 -19.34 -4.94
C VAL A 206 8.59 -19.77 -4.57
N ASN A 207 9.04 -20.90 -5.08
CA ASN A 207 10.44 -21.30 -5.03
C ASN A 207 11.29 -20.50 -6.03
N GLU A 208 12.60 -20.53 -5.85
CA GLU A 208 13.58 -19.83 -6.70
C GLU A 208 13.46 -20.22 -8.18
N ASP A 209 13.38 -21.52 -8.47
CA ASP A 209 13.28 -22.08 -9.82
C ASP A 209 11.95 -21.73 -10.54
N GLU A 210 10.95 -21.26 -9.81
CA GLU A 210 9.65 -20.83 -10.34
C GLU A 210 9.55 -19.29 -10.54
N LEU A 211 10.57 -18.54 -10.10
CA LEU A 211 10.51 -17.06 -10.10
C LEU A 211 10.59 -16.45 -11.49
N ALA A 212 11.43 -17.01 -12.36
CA ALA A 212 11.67 -16.51 -13.73
C ALA A 212 10.88 -17.25 -14.82
N GLY A 213 10.02 -18.21 -14.43
CA GLY A 213 9.25 -19.07 -15.35
C GLY A 213 7.83 -18.60 -15.62
N GLU A 214 7.06 -19.47 -16.24
CA GLU A 214 5.61 -19.32 -16.32
C GLU A 214 5.00 -19.55 -14.93
N ASP A 215 3.89 -18.84 -14.65
CA ASP A 215 3.13 -19.05 -13.40
C ASP A 215 2.78 -20.55 -13.22
N ASN A 216 3.08 -21.11 -12.07
CA ASN A 216 2.63 -22.45 -11.70
C ASN A 216 1.10 -22.47 -11.46
N ASP A 217 0.52 -23.64 -11.25
CA ASP A 217 -0.93 -23.78 -11.10
C ASP A 217 -1.45 -23.09 -9.83
N TYR A 218 -0.64 -22.98 -8.78
CA TYR A 218 -1.00 -22.23 -7.58
C TYR A 218 -1.10 -20.74 -7.83
N VAL A 219 -0.12 -20.16 -8.52
CA VAL A 219 -0.12 -18.72 -8.89
C VAL A 219 -1.26 -18.41 -9.84
N LYS A 220 -1.54 -19.27 -10.83
CA LYS A 220 -2.68 -19.11 -11.76
C LYS A 220 -4.00 -19.05 -11.00
N ALA A 221 -4.21 -19.96 -10.04
CA ALA A 221 -5.41 -19.96 -9.21
C ALA A 221 -5.55 -18.68 -8.37
N VAL A 222 -4.44 -18.17 -7.80
CA VAL A 222 -4.44 -16.89 -7.07
C VAL A 222 -4.77 -15.72 -7.99
N ARG A 223 -4.27 -15.70 -9.24
CA ARG A 223 -4.58 -14.63 -10.21
C ARG A 223 -6.05 -14.65 -10.62
N GLU A 224 -6.63 -15.81 -10.84
CA GLU A 224 -8.06 -15.94 -11.15
C GLU A 224 -8.91 -15.38 -10.01
N TYR A 225 -8.64 -15.79 -8.78
CA TYR A 225 -9.33 -15.26 -7.60
C TYR A 225 -9.14 -13.75 -7.45
N ALA A 226 -7.92 -13.27 -7.63
CA ALA A 226 -7.61 -11.84 -7.49
C ALA A 226 -8.35 -10.99 -8.51
N ALA A 227 -8.55 -11.49 -9.75
CA ALA A 227 -9.35 -10.81 -10.77
C ALA A 227 -10.82 -10.65 -10.35
N ASP A 228 -11.40 -11.65 -9.71
CA ASP A 228 -12.79 -11.61 -9.22
C ASP A 228 -13.01 -10.58 -8.11
N VAL A 229 -11.95 -10.27 -7.36
CA VAL A 229 -12.00 -9.31 -6.24
C VAL A 229 -11.26 -7.99 -6.54
N ASP A 230 -10.96 -7.70 -7.79
CA ASP A 230 -10.21 -6.51 -8.21
C ASP A 230 -8.95 -6.28 -7.35
N ALA A 231 -8.07 -7.27 -7.33
CA ALA A 231 -6.80 -7.24 -6.62
C ALA A 231 -5.64 -7.59 -7.54
N LYS A 232 -4.43 -7.15 -7.21
CA LYS A 232 -3.20 -7.46 -7.95
C LYS A 232 -2.45 -8.63 -7.30
N VAL A 233 -1.72 -9.38 -8.10
CA VAL A 233 -0.85 -10.48 -7.66
C VAL A 233 0.58 -10.19 -8.09
N PHE A 234 1.50 -10.24 -7.14
CA PHE A 234 2.94 -10.19 -7.38
C PHE A 234 3.57 -11.51 -6.97
N VAL A 235 4.35 -12.08 -7.90
CA VAL A 235 5.14 -13.28 -7.62
C VAL A 235 6.43 -12.85 -6.94
N VAL A 236 6.73 -13.44 -5.81
CA VAL A 236 7.93 -13.18 -5.02
C VAL A 236 8.55 -14.51 -4.59
N CYS A 237 9.85 -14.55 -4.40
CA CYS A 237 10.52 -15.63 -3.67
C CYS A 237 11.13 -15.03 -2.41
N ALA A 238 10.52 -15.27 -1.26
CA ALA A 238 10.95 -14.67 0.00
C ALA A 238 12.40 -15.00 0.36
N GLN A 239 12.91 -16.17 -0.06
CA GLN A 239 14.30 -16.57 0.12
C GLN A 239 15.25 -15.72 -0.74
N ILE A 240 14.95 -15.55 -2.03
CA ILE A 240 15.73 -14.69 -2.94
C ILE A 240 15.71 -13.24 -2.47
N GLU A 241 14.54 -12.72 -2.05
CA GLU A 241 14.47 -11.36 -1.51
C GLU A 241 15.32 -11.17 -0.25
N GLN A 242 15.44 -12.22 0.56
CA GLN A 242 16.33 -12.19 1.72
C GLN A 242 17.80 -12.14 1.30
N GLU A 243 18.21 -12.91 0.31
CA GLU A 243 19.57 -12.91 -0.23
C GLU A 243 19.91 -11.55 -0.85
N ILE A 244 19.02 -11.01 -1.69
CA ILE A 244 19.15 -9.66 -2.29
C ILE A 244 19.31 -8.57 -1.22
N SER A 245 18.58 -8.66 -0.11
CA SER A 245 18.64 -7.67 0.98
C SER A 245 19.98 -7.62 1.72
N GLU A 246 20.88 -8.54 1.46
CA GLU A 246 22.22 -8.63 2.06
C GLU A 246 23.34 -8.14 1.09
N LEU A 247 23.00 -7.88 -0.19
CA LEU A 247 23.89 -7.46 -1.23
C LEU A 247 23.99 -5.93 -1.31
N ASP A 248 25.12 -5.42 -1.78
CA ASP A 248 25.22 -4.02 -2.18
C ASP A 248 24.57 -3.78 -3.56
N ASP A 249 24.45 -2.51 -3.98
CA ASP A 249 23.71 -2.13 -5.19
C ASP A 249 24.29 -2.77 -6.47
N ASP A 250 25.61 -2.88 -6.57
CA ASP A 250 26.29 -3.45 -7.73
C ASP A 250 26.10 -4.98 -7.76
N GLU A 251 26.30 -5.65 -6.62
CA GLU A 251 26.06 -7.08 -6.45
C GLU A 251 24.59 -7.45 -6.68
N LYS A 252 23.66 -6.63 -6.18
CA LYS A 252 22.23 -6.82 -6.40
C LYS A 252 21.88 -6.77 -7.89
N LYS A 253 22.43 -5.82 -8.62
CA LYS A 253 22.17 -5.69 -10.05
C LYS A 253 22.67 -6.90 -10.82
N GLU A 254 23.90 -7.36 -10.56
CA GLU A 254 24.47 -8.55 -11.19
C GLU A 254 23.63 -9.80 -10.86
N PHE A 255 23.22 -9.95 -9.62
CA PHE A 255 22.39 -11.08 -9.17
C PHE A 255 21.01 -11.11 -9.86
N LEU A 256 20.36 -9.95 -10.01
CA LEU A 256 19.07 -9.85 -10.73
C LEU A 256 19.24 -10.14 -12.23
N GLU A 257 20.33 -9.67 -12.86
CA GLU A 257 20.66 -9.96 -14.25
C GLU A 257 20.89 -11.48 -14.47
N ASP A 258 21.59 -12.15 -13.55
CA ASP A 258 21.79 -13.60 -13.59
C ASP A 258 20.48 -14.39 -13.48
N LEU A 259 19.50 -13.88 -12.71
CA LEU A 259 18.15 -14.45 -12.62
C LEU A 259 17.25 -14.06 -13.80
N GLY A 260 17.70 -13.20 -14.72
CA GLY A 260 16.91 -12.69 -15.84
C GLY A 260 15.81 -11.71 -15.41
N LEU A 261 15.99 -11.03 -14.30
CA LEU A 261 15.05 -10.06 -13.72
C LEU A 261 15.58 -8.62 -13.88
N GLU A 262 14.69 -7.68 -14.20
CA GLU A 262 15.03 -6.25 -14.26
C GLU A 262 14.98 -5.59 -12.85
N GLU A 263 14.07 -6.05 -12.01
CA GLU A 263 13.86 -5.58 -10.64
C GLU A 263 13.36 -6.73 -9.75
N SER A 264 13.54 -6.61 -8.43
CA SER A 264 13.10 -7.63 -7.50
C SER A 264 11.56 -7.67 -7.38
N GLY A 265 11.02 -8.81 -6.94
CA GLY A 265 9.60 -8.94 -6.66
C GLY A 265 9.15 -7.99 -5.55
N LEU A 266 10.05 -7.72 -4.60
CA LEU A 266 9.82 -6.80 -3.50
C LEU A 266 9.72 -5.34 -3.97
N GLU A 267 10.59 -4.88 -4.88
CA GLU A 267 10.52 -3.54 -5.47
C GLU A 267 9.20 -3.32 -6.21
N LYS A 268 8.76 -4.33 -6.99
CA LYS A 268 7.44 -4.33 -7.63
C LYS A 268 6.30 -4.21 -6.63
N LEU A 269 6.38 -4.98 -5.54
CA LEU A 269 5.40 -4.97 -4.46
C LEU A 269 5.32 -3.61 -3.76
N ILE A 270 6.47 -2.98 -3.47
CA ILE A 270 6.54 -1.66 -2.84
C ILE A 270 5.89 -0.60 -3.74
N SER A 271 6.28 -0.54 -5.01
CA SER A 271 5.76 0.41 -5.99
C SER A 271 4.25 0.24 -6.19
N ALA A 272 3.78 -1.01 -6.29
CA ALA A 272 2.36 -1.30 -6.41
C ALA A 272 1.57 -0.97 -5.14
N SER A 273 2.15 -1.19 -3.97
CA SER A 273 1.56 -0.82 -2.68
C SER A 273 1.39 0.69 -2.55
N TYR A 274 2.37 1.46 -3.02
CA TYR A 274 2.30 2.91 -3.06
C TYR A 274 1.12 3.40 -3.92
N SER A 275 1.01 2.85 -5.13
CA SER A 275 -0.09 3.15 -6.05
C SER A 275 -1.45 2.69 -5.51
N LEU A 276 -1.53 1.52 -4.87
CA LEU A 276 -2.78 0.99 -4.29
C LEU A 276 -3.35 1.91 -3.21
N LEU A 277 -2.48 2.57 -2.46
CA LEU A 277 -2.87 3.54 -1.44
C LEU A 277 -3.33 4.89 -2.05
N GLY A 278 -3.36 5.02 -3.38
CA GLY A 278 -3.65 6.27 -4.07
C GLY A 278 -2.62 7.35 -3.77
N LEU A 279 -1.36 6.93 -3.57
CA LEU A 279 -0.25 7.84 -3.29
C LEU A 279 0.47 8.23 -4.57
N ILE A 280 0.86 9.49 -4.62
CA ILE A 280 1.72 10.06 -5.65
C ILE A 280 2.84 10.87 -5.00
N SER A 281 3.88 11.15 -5.76
CA SER A 281 4.99 11.97 -5.31
C SER A 281 5.12 13.24 -6.15
N PHE A 282 5.18 14.39 -5.51
CA PHE A 282 5.78 15.57 -6.13
C PHE A 282 7.23 15.70 -5.66
N LEU A 283 8.06 16.38 -6.44
CA LEU A 283 9.50 16.43 -6.26
C LEU A 283 9.95 17.87 -5.99
N THR A 284 10.93 18.00 -5.12
CA THR A 284 11.74 19.21 -4.96
C THR A 284 13.19 18.86 -5.19
N SER A 285 13.94 19.69 -5.89
CA SER A 285 15.33 19.42 -6.21
C SER A 285 16.19 20.66 -6.08
N GLY A 286 17.41 20.50 -5.58
CA GLY A 286 18.41 21.52 -5.40
C GLY A 286 19.75 20.95 -4.92
N GLU A 287 20.78 21.79 -4.83
CA GLU A 287 22.10 21.37 -4.37
C GLU A 287 22.12 20.84 -2.92
N ASP A 288 21.25 21.37 -2.05
CA ASP A 288 21.23 20.91 -0.65
C ASP A 288 20.41 19.64 -0.48
N GLU A 289 19.27 19.53 -1.15
CA GLU A 289 18.37 18.37 -1.02
C GLU A 289 17.58 18.13 -2.31
N THR A 290 17.49 16.86 -2.71
CA THR A 290 16.45 16.35 -3.61
C THR A 290 15.53 15.43 -2.82
N ARG A 291 14.20 15.65 -2.95
CA ARG A 291 13.23 14.92 -2.15
C ARG A 291 11.93 14.62 -2.89
N ALA A 292 11.41 13.42 -2.70
CA ALA A 292 10.05 13.04 -3.05
C ALA A 292 9.12 13.28 -1.86
N TRP A 293 8.00 13.95 -2.12
CA TRP A 293 6.98 14.28 -1.13
C TRP A 293 5.71 13.49 -1.39
N THR A 294 5.36 12.62 -0.47
CA THR A 294 4.17 11.77 -0.58
C THR A 294 2.90 12.54 -0.30
N ILE A 295 1.97 12.50 -1.24
CA ILE A 295 0.61 13.04 -1.13
C ILE A 295 -0.42 12.03 -1.67
N LYS A 296 -1.69 12.23 -1.36
CA LYS A 296 -2.77 11.49 -2.01
C LYS A 296 -3.05 12.07 -3.37
N GLU A 297 -3.39 11.23 -4.33
CA GLU A 297 -3.94 11.65 -5.61
C GLU A 297 -5.16 12.57 -5.38
N GLY A 298 -5.27 13.63 -6.17
CA GLY A 298 -6.30 14.66 -5.98
C GLY A 298 -5.93 15.78 -4.99
N THR A 299 -4.75 15.71 -4.34
CA THR A 299 -4.29 16.77 -3.43
C THR A 299 -4.01 18.07 -4.19
N LYS A 300 -4.54 19.19 -3.68
CA LYS A 300 -4.31 20.52 -4.24
C LYS A 300 -2.98 21.13 -3.76
N ALA A 301 -2.47 22.10 -4.53
CA ALA A 301 -1.17 22.73 -4.30
C ALA A 301 -0.97 23.30 -2.88
N PRO A 302 -1.93 23.98 -2.23
CA PRO A 302 -1.73 24.43 -0.85
C PRO A 302 -1.50 23.32 0.14
N GLN A 303 -2.28 22.23 0.07
CA GLN A 303 -2.13 21.06 0.96
C GLN A 303 -0.81 20.31 0.66
N ALA A 304 -0.38 20.25 -0.60
CA ALA A 304 0.92 19.72 -0.97
C ALA A 304 2.06 20.56 -0.37
N ALA A 305 1.98 21.89 -0.43
CA ALA A 305 2.91 22.81 0.22
C ALA A 305 2.97 22.59 1.74
N GLY A 306 1.83 22.29 2.36
CA GLY A 306 1.69 21.94 3.77
C GLY A 306 2.47 20.69 4.19
N LYS A 307 2.76 19.78 3.26
CA LYS A 307 3.64 18.64 3.52
C LYS A 307 5.09 19.03 3.77
N ILE A 308 5.53 20.14 3.20
CA ILE A 308 6.87 20.71 3.43
C ILE A 308 6.87 21.43 4.78
N HIS A 309 5.95 22.38 4.97
CA HIS A 309 5.78 23.11 6.21
C HIS A 309 4.38 23.73 6.29
N THR A 310 3.80 23.78 7.49
CA THR A 310 2.46 24.38 7.71
C THR A 310 2.35 25.85 7.29
N ASP A 311 3.45 26.61 7.40
CA ASP A 311 3.47 28.01 6.98
C ASP A 311 3.38 28.14 5.45
N PHE A 312 3.88 27.16 4.69
CA PHE A 312 3.75 27.15 3.23
C PHE A 312 2.29 26.98 2.79
N GLU A 313 1.52 26.19 3.51
CA GLU A 313 0.09 26.04 3.28
C GLU A 313 -0.66 27.35 3.59
N ARG A 314 -0.41 27.92 4.77
CA ARG A 314 -1.09 29.14 5.24
C ARG A 314 -0.77 30.36 4.38
N GLY A 315 0.51 30.52 4.01
CA GLY A 315 1.01 31.62 3.21
C GLY A 315 1.01 31.35 1.72
N PHE A 316 0.41 30.25 1.23
CA PHE A 316 0.46 29.86 -0.16
C PHE A 316 0.02 30.97 -1.10
N PHE A 317 0.89 31.32 -2.04
CA PHE A 317 0.63 32.32 -3.09
C PHE A 317 0.46 31.66 -4.45
N CYS A 318 1.47 30.94 -4.93
CA CYS A 318 1.41 30.15 -6.16
C CYS A 318 2.45 29.01 -6.12
N ALA A 319 2.32 28.06 -7.05
CA ALA A 319 3.30 27.02 -7.32
C ALA A 319 3.88 27.20 -8.73
N GLU A 320 5.20 27.21 -8.85
CA GLU A 320 5.89 27.08 -10.13
C GLU A 320 6.09 25.60 -10.39
N VAL A 321 5.42 25.07 -11.41
CA VAL A 321 5.35 23.63 -11.67
C VAL A 321 5.94 23.31 -13.04
N VAL A 322 6.83 22.32 -13.10
CA VAL A 322 7.29 21.70 -14.34
C VAL A 322 7.17 20.19 -14.22
N SER A 323 6.82 19.49 -15.31
CA SER A 323 6.81 18.04 -15.31
C SER A 323 8.23 17.48 -15.28
N PHE A 324 8.41 16.29 -14.70
CA PHE A 324 9.71 15.61 -14.73
C PHE A 324 10.20 15.39 -16.17
N GLU A 325 9.31 15.02 -17.09
CA GLU A 325 9.65 14.77 -18.49
C GLU A 325 10.18 16.02 -19.19
N ASP A 326 9.52 17.18 -18.99
CA ASP A 326 10.00 18.45 -19.54
C ASP A 326 11.36 18.83 -18.98
N LEU A 327 11.57 18.66 -17.66
CA LEU A 327 12.87 18.95 -17.05
C LEU A 327 13.96 18.01 -17.55
N LYS A 328 13.64 16.74 -17.76
CA LYS A 328 14.57 15.73 -18.31
C LYS A 328 14.98 16.09 -19.74
N GLU A 329 14.01 16.51 -20.57
CA GLU A 329 14.25 16.86 -21.97
C GLU A 329 15.09 18.16 -22.11
N TYR A 330 14.72 19.23 -21.40
CA TYR A 330 15.37 20.56 -21.55
C TYR A 330 16.50 20.80 -20.56
N GLY A 331 16.66 19.95 -19.62
CA GLY A 331 17.85 19.90 -18.75
C GLY A 331 17.84 20.80 -17.53
N THR A 332 17.23 21.98 -17.54
CA THR A 332 17.21 22.91 -16.39
C THR A 332 15.87 23.63 -16.25
N MET A 333 15.53 24.02 -15.01
CA MET A 333 14.35 24.88 -14.76
C MET A 333 14.38 26.17 -15.58
N GLN A 334 15.58 26.75 -15.78
CA GLN A 334 15.72 27.98 -16.58
C GLN A 334 15.39 27.72 -18.06
N ALA A 335 15.89 26.63 -18.63
CA ALA A 335 15.58 26.26 -20.02
C ALA A 335 14.08 25.95 -20.21
N CYS A 336 13.46 25.25 -19.25
CA CYS A 336 12.01 25.03 -19.25
C CYS A 336 11.23 26.34 -19.17
N LYS A 337 11.69 27.32 -18.38
CA LYS A 337 11.06 28.63 -18.26
C LYS A 337 11.15 29.43 -19.57
N GLU A 338 12.30 29.41 -20.23
CA GLU A 338 12.49 30.05 -21.56
C GLU A 338 11.59 29.43 -22.65
N LYS A 339 11.23 28.16 -22.49
CA LYS A 339 10.30 27.44 -23.37
C LYS A 339 8.82 27.61 -22.95
N GLY A 340 8.54 28.29 -21.85
CA GLY A 340 7.17 28.46 -21.33
C GLY A 340 6.56 27.20 -20.73
N LEU A 341 7.39 26.22 -20.35
CA LEU A 341 6.96 24.94 -19.77
C LEU A 341 6.78 25.00 -18.24
N VAL A 342 7.37 26.02 -17.59
CA VAL A 342 7.13 26.27 -16.17
C VAL A 342 5.80 27.01 -16.01
N ARG A 343 4.84 26.34 -15.43
CA ARG A 343 3.49 26.85 -15.20
C ARG A 343 3.41 27.53 -13.84
N GLN A 344 2.67 28.63 -13.77
CA GLN A 344 2.30 29.23 -12.48
C GLN A 344 0.88 28.79 -12.13
N GLU A 345 0.78 28.00 -11.09
CA GLU A 345 -0.47 27.36 -10.68
C GLU A 345 -0.99 27.95 -9.37
N GLY A 346 -2.30 28.12 -9.30
CA GLY A 346 -3.01 28.68 -8.15
C GLY A 346 -3.48 27.62 -7.15
N LYS A 347 -4.34 28.04 -6.22
CA LYS A 347 -4.83 27.22 -5.11
C LYS A 347 -5.64 25.98 -5.54
N GLU A 348 -6.28 26.05 -6.70
CA GLU A 348 -7.12 24.96 -7.21
C GLU A 348 -6.36 23.92 -8.02
N TYR A 349 -5.06 24.11 -8.22
CA TYR A 349 -4.24 23.17 -8.96
C TYR A 349 -4.15 21.83 -8.22
N VAL A 350 -4.54 20.77 -8.90
CA VAL A 350 -4.38 19.39 -8.43
C VAL A 350 -3.00 18.89 -8.85
N VAL A 351 -2.15 18.60 -7.87
CA VAL A 351 -0.77 18.14 -8.09
C VAL A 351 -0.77 16.78 -8.77
N LYS A 352 0.12 16.63 -9.75
CA LYS A 352 0.30 15.37 -10.49
C LYS A 352 1.55 14.63 -10.03
N ASP A 353 1.55 13.31 -10.22
CA ASP A 353 2.73 12.50 -9.95
C ASP A 353 3.91 12.94 -10.82
N GLY A 354 5.07 13.12 -10.21
CA GLY A 354 6.29 13.59 -10.89
C GLY A 354 6.36 15.11 -11.16
N ASP A 355 5.39 15.89 -10.70
CA ASP A 355 5.53 17.35 -10.73
C ASP A 355 6.74 17.79 -9.91
N ILE A 356 7.61 18.60 -10.50
CA ILE A 356 8.69 19.29 -9.80
C ILE A 356 8.20 20.67 -9.45
N ILE A 357 8.14 20.99 -8.15
CA ILE A 357 7.40 22.18 -7.68
C ILE A 357 8.29 23.08 -6.83
N VAL A 358 8.21 24.39 -7.12
CA VAL A 358 8.72 25.46 -6.25
C VAL A 358 7.54 26.25 -5.73
N PHE A 359 7.24 26.12 -4.43
CA PHE A 359 6.16 26.87 -3.80
C PHE A 359 6.59 28.29 -3.47
N ARG A 360 5.73 29.26 -3.77
CA ARG A 360 5.85 30.67 -3.39
C ARG A 360 4.83 30.95 -2.30
N PHE A 361 5.30 31.47 -1.20
CA PHE A 361 4.47 31.77 -0.03
C PHE A 361 4.88 33.10 0.60
N ASN A 362 3.92 33.76 1.25
CA ASN A 362 4.13 34.96 2.04
C ASN A 362 3.99 34.56 3.52
N VAL A 363 5.00 34.93 4.31
CA VAL A 363 4.99 34.72 5.78
C VAL A 363 4.35 35.93 6.45
#